data_283c4ca3fd667facb85a7d6e7f47df16
#
_entry.id   283c4ca3fd667facb85a7d6e7f47df16
#
_cell.length_a   1.000
_cell.length_b   1.000
_cell.length_c   1.000
_cell.angle_alpha   90.00
_cell.angle_beta   90.00
_cell.angle_gamma   90.00
#
_symmetry.space_group_name_H-M   'P 1'
#
loop_
_entity.id
_entity.type
_entity.pdbx_description
1 polymer ?
#
loop_
_entity_poly.entity_id
_entity_poly.type
_entity_poly.pdbx_seq_one_letter_code
_entity_poly.pdbx_strand_id
1 'polypeptide(L)'
;MSDELLDTHAHLIGDDWETYAVRPFTPELPTPEPPSFTVTAEDLLRLMDENGVGQACLVQRGHVYGYDNSYILDSARKYPDRFHPVVILDTQDPATPALYREMVRNDRVAGFRMANSRPWLLDTAWMSSPNALEIWKACADLGTPLALIVFDNQLSYVLPLIKLLASRFPDLPVVLDHGAMPYGISQYEVALREEANEPVVLPPPPDYGIDGTISIFAEMPNVYFKITEINMERLVKSGVAACDIVRRMVDIFGPDRLVWGSDVGQSMLWSYPEKVSMAREAAGLLTTYERANFLCRNAARIYRLPETLPRAKASRTPSANSSS
;
A
#
# COMPACT_ATOMS: atom_id res chain seq x y z
N MET A 1 -5.76 26.00 2.08
CA MET A 1 -6.12 24.94 3.04
C MET A 1 -5.16 23.81 2.75
N SER A 2 -4.42 23.31 3.75
CA SER A 2 -3.55 22.14 3.56
C SER A 2 -4.45 20.93 3.36
N ASP A 3 -4.18 20.13 2.31
CA ASP A 3 -4.89 18.87 2.11
C ASP A 3 -4.63 17.94 3.29
N GLU A 4 -5.68 17.32 3.80
CA GLU A 4 -5.54 16.22 4.74
C GLU A 4 -4.98 15.01 4.00
N LEU A 5 -4.00 14.32 4.60
CA LEU A 5 -3.38 13.13 4.02
C LEU A 5 -3.57 11.93 4.94
N LEU A 6 -3.93 10.80 4.32
CA LEU A 6 -3.94 9.49 4.94
C LEU A 6 -3.02 8.58 4.13
N ASP A 7 -1.95 8.11 4.77
CA ASP A 7 -0.98 7.19 4.15
C ASP A 7 -1.52 5.76 4.20
N THR A 8 -1.89 5.19 3.07
CA THR A 8 -2.45 3.83 3.04
C THR A 8 -1.41 2.72 2.95
N HIS A 9 -0.11 3.07 2.93
CA HIS A 9 0.94 2.07 2.76
C HIS A 9 2.25 2.51 3.42
N ALA A 10 2.35 2.30 4.72
CA ALA A 10 3.58 2.50 5.47
C ALA A 10 4.04 1.17 6.08
N HIS A 11 5.34 0.90 6.03
CA HIS A 11 5.96 -0.25 6.69
C HIS A 11 6.79 0.21 7.87
N LEU A 12 6.66 -0.51 8.99
CA LEU A 12 7.56 -0.34 10.12
C LEU A 12 8.70 -1.35 10.06
N ILE A 13 9.88 -0.88 10.43
CA ILE A 13 11.09 -1.68 10.63
C ILE A 13 11.69 -1.25 11.96
N GLY A 14 11.54 -2.10 12.97
CA GLY A 14 12.03 -1.84 14.33
C GLY A 14 13.54 -2.00 14.45
N ASP A 15 14.03 -1.69 15.63
CA ASP A 15 15.42 -1.87 16.06
C ASP A 15 15.55 -2.90 17.20
N ASP A 16 14.43 -3.35 17.77
CA ASP A 16 14.37 -4.41 18.78
C ASP A 16 14.18 -5.78 18.12
N TRP A 17 15.29 -6.35 17.66
CA TRP A 17 15.29 -7.66 17.00
C TRP A 17 15.17 -8.85 17.96
N GLU A 18 15.26 -8.62 19.28
CA GLU A 18 15.00 -9.66 20.29
C GLU A 18 13.50 -9.90 20.42
N THR A 19 12.70 -8.83 20.47
CA THR A 19 11.24 -8.90 20.55
C THR A 19 10.59 -9.19 19.20
N TYR A 20 11.08 -8.53 18.13
CA TYR A 20 10.52 -8.63 16.79
C TYR A 20 11.55 -9.22 15.82
N ALA A 21 11.71 -10.55 15.89
CA ALA A 21 12.74 -11.25 15.13
C ALA A 21 12.50 -11.20 13.61
N VAL A 22 13.60 -11.13 12.84
CA VAL A 22 13.55 -11.25 11.38
C VAL A 22 13.13 -12.67 11.00
N ARG A 23 11.96 -12.80 10.34
CA ARG A 23 11.38 -14.09 9.92
C ARG A 23 10.66 -13.92 8.58
N PRO A 24 11.38 -13.73 7.46
CA PRO A 24 10.74 -13.52 6.16
C PRO A 24 9.87 -14.71 5.77
N PHE A 25 8.75 -14.46 5.10
CA PHE A 25 7.85 -15.53 4.66
C PHE A 25 8.37 -16.33 3.45
N THR A 26 9.54 -15.99 2.94
CA THR A 26 10.22 -16.70 1.85
C THR A 26 11.56 -17.24 2.36
N PRO A 27 11.53 -18.38 3.08
CA PRO A 27 12.73 -18.92 3.74
C PRO A 27 13.78 -19.44 2.78
N GLU A 28 13.42 -19.70 1.51
CA GLU A 28 14.35 -20.14 0.48
C GLU A 28 15.27 -19.03 -0.03
N LEU A 29 14.88 -17.77 0.18
CA LEU A 29 15.78 -16.65 -0.05
C LEU A 29 16.81 -16.59 1.07
N PRO A 30 18.05 -16.17 0.79
CA PRO A 30 19.03 -15.95 1.83
C PRO A 30 18.38 -15.13 2.94
N THR A 31 18.45 -15.64 4.19
CA THR A 31 17.88 -14.92 5.33
C THR A 31 18.48 -13.53 5.32
N PRO A 32 17.73 -12.50 5.03
CA PRO A 32 18.31 -11.18 5.04
C PRO A 32 18.74 -10.91 6.47
N GLU A 33 19.95 -10.38 6.61
CA GLU A 33 20.32 -9.70 7.84
C GLU A 33 19.25 -8.63 8.14
N PRO A 34 19.09 -8.22 9.41
CA PRO A 34 18.25 -7.08 9.73
C PRO A 34 18.50 -5.94 8.74
N PRO A 35 17.45 -5.28 8.21
CA PRO A 35 17.63 -4.17 7.30
C PRO A 35 18.65 -3.16 7.87
N SER A 36 19.48 -2.59 7.00
CA SER A 36 20.49 -1.60 7.39
C SER A 36 19.89 -0.25 7.82
N PHE A 37 18.57 -0.12 7.75
CA PHE A 37 17.83 1.06 8.18
C PHE A 37 16.59 0.66 8.98
N THR A 38 16.12 1.56 9.81
CA THR A 38 14.91 1.41 10.61
C THR A 38 13.88 2.48 10.24
N VAL A 39 12.63 2.16 10.45
CA VAL A 39 11.48 3.08 10.44
C VAL A 39 10.62 2.68 11.64
N THR A 40 10.97 3.19 12.82
CA THR A 40 10.21 2.88 14.04
C THR A 40 8.85 3.56 14.02
N ALA A 41 7.95 3.13 14.90
CA ALA A 41 6.64 3.76 15.04
C ALA A 41 6.77 5.26 15.40
N GLU A 42 7.72 5.60 16.26
CA GLU A 42 8.03 6.95 16.68
C GLU A 42 8.63 7.80 15.55
N ASP A 43 9.52 7.22 14.75
CA ASP A 43 10.06 7.90 13.57
C ASP A 43 8.96 8.21 12.58
N LEU A 44 8.09 7.24 12.28
CA LEU A 44 6.97 7.44 11.37
C LEU A 44 6.02 8.53 11.88
N LEU A 45 5.67 8.52 13.17
CA LEU A 45 4.83 9.57 13.78
C LEU A 45 5.43 10.96 13.61
N ARG A 46 6.71 11.10 13.91
CA ARG A 46 7.43 12.38 13.75
C ARG A 46 7.40 12.83 12.29
N LEU A 47 7.71 11.94 11.37
CA LEU A 47 7.68 12.22 9.92
C LEU A 47 6.27 12.60 9.44
N MET A 48 5.23 11.91 9.91
CA MET A 48 3.83 12.23 9.60
C MET A 48 3.46 13.63 10.11
N ASP A 49 3.81 13.96 11.36
CA ASP A 49 3.51 15.27 11.96
C ASP A 49 4.21 16.40 11.22
N GLU A 50 5.49 16.24 10.87
CA GLU A 50 6.27 17.20 10.09
C GLU A 50 5.71 17.46 8.69
N ASN A 51 4.99 16.47 8.10
CA ASN A 51 4.51 16.54 6.73
C ASN A 51 2.99 16.66 6.59
N GLY A 52 2.26 16.77 7.72
CA GLY A 52 0.81 16.94 7.73
C GLY A 52 0.02 15.70 7.35
N VAL A 53 0.57 14.50 7.64
CA VAL A 53 -0.10 13.22 7.48
C VAL A 53 -0.75 12.84 8.81
N GLY A 54 -2.07 12.73 8.82
CA GLY A 54 -2.83 12.50 10.06
C GLY A 54 -2.84 11.06 10.53
N GLN A 55 -3.01 10.11 9.61
CA GLN A 55 -3.13 8.69 9.90
C GLN A 55 -2.34 7.87 8.88
N ALA A 56 -1.95 6.64 9.27
CA ALA A 56 -1.32 5.68 8.36
C ALA A 56 -1.87 4.26 8.55
N CYS A 57 -2.05 3.55 7.43
CA CYS A 57 -2.20 2.10 7.44
C CYS A 57 -0.82 1.46 7.55
N LEU A 58 -0.57 0.75 8.64
CA LEU A 58 0.65 -0.02 8.82
C LEU A 58 0.52 -1.36 8.11
N VAL A 59 1.10 -1.45 6.94
CA VAL A 59 1.10 -2.68 6.15
C VAL A 59 2.25 -3.58 6.62
N GLN A 60 1.94 -4.83 6.94
CA GLN A 60 2.94 -5.80 7.39
C GLN A 60 4.11 -5.91 6.40
N ARG A 61 5.34 -5.88 6.93
CA ARG A 61 6.57 -6.01 6.15
C ARG A 61 6.98 -7.49 6.04
N GLY A 62 6.33 -8.23 5.12
CA GLY A 62 6.49 -9.68 5.00
C GLY A 62 7.92 -10.15 4.71
N HIS A 63 8.73 -9.35 4.01
CA HIS A 63 10.15 -9.67 3.77
C HIS A 63 11.05 -9.51 5.00
N VAL A 64 10.54 -8.92 6.08
CA VAL A 64 11.27 -8.79 7.35
C VAL A 64 10.66 -9.73 8.40
N TYR A 65 9.35 -9.62 8.63
CA TYR A 65 8.68 -10.28 9.75
C TYR A 65 7.76 -11.44 9.32
N GLY A 66 7.65 -11.72 8.01
CA GLY A 66 6.78 -12.78 7.50
C GLY A 66 5.33 -12.59 7.92
N TYR A 67 4.78 -13.64 8.54
CA TYR A 67 3.42 -13.67 9.07
C TYR A 67 3.30 -13.21 10.53
N ASP A 68 4.41 -12.80 11.15
CA ASP A 68 4.41 -12.23 12.51
C ASP A 68 4.07 -10.74 12.47
N ASN A 69 2.83 -10.41 12.78
CA ASN A 69 2.32 -9.04 12.73
C ASN A 69 2.50 -8.29 14.07
N SER A 70 3.20 -8.85 15.05
CA SER A 70 3.28 -8.33 16.42
C SER A 70 3.70 -6.86 16.44
N TYR A 71 4.73 -6.48 15.68
CA TYR A 71 5.25 -5.11 15.71
C TYR A 71 4.23 -4.06 15.23
N ILE A 72 3.52 -4.31 14.16
CA ILE A 72 2.48 -3.36 13.68
C ILE A 72 1.27 -3.33 14.61
N LEU A 73 0.91 -4.45 15.24
CA LEU A 73 -0.20 -4.52 16.18
C LEU A 73 0.12 -3.77 17.48
N ASP A 74 1.31 -3.97 18.05
CA ASP A 74 1.76 -3.27 19.25
C ASP A 74 1.89 -1.76 19.00
N SER A 75 2.40 -1.38 17.84
CA SER A 75 2.46 0.02 17.41
C SER A 75 1.08 0.66 17.30
N ALA A 76 0.11 -0.06 16.72
CA ALA A 76 -1.26 0.43 16.61
C ALA A 76 -1.99 0.49 17.97
N ARG A 77 -1.73 -0.45 18.89
CA ARG A 77 -2.25 -0.36 20.26
C ARG A 77 -1.68 0.84 21.01
N LYS A 78 -0.41 1.17 20.78
CA LYS A 78 0.25 2.34 21.39
C LYS A 78 -0.28 3.67 20.83
N TYR A 79 -0.62 3.71 19.54
CA TYR A 79 -1.05 4.92 18.83
C TYR A 79 -2.36 4.68 18.05
N PRO A 80 -3.48 4.35 18.72
CA PRO A 80 -4.70 3.82 18.10
C PRO A 80 -5.45 4.81 17.19
N ASP A 81 -5.20 6.12 17.34
CA ASP A 81 -5.81 7.17 16.51
C ASP A 81 -4.93 7.53 15.29
N ARG A 82 -3.75 6.95 15.21
CA ARG A 82 -2.76 7.28 14.17
C ARG A 82 -2.44 6.09 13.26
N PHE A 83 -2.47 4.88 13.79
CA PHE A 83 -2.02 3.67 13.10
C PHE A 83 -3.13 2.63 12.98
N HIS A 84 -3.26 2.06 11.77
CA HIS A 84 -4.28 1.08 11.42
C HIS A 84 -3.63 -0.13 10.76
N PRO A 85 -3.54 -1.28 11.43
CA PRO A 85 -2.78 -2.43 10.92
C PRO A 85 -3.47 -3.08 9.73
N VAL A 86 -2.68 -3.41 8.70
CA VAL A 86 -3.05 -4.25 7.57
C VAL A 86 -2.15 -5.47 7.60
N VAL A 87 -2.72 -6.60 8.00
CA VAL A 87 -1.97 -7.82 8.31
C VAL A 87 -1.71 -8.69 7.09
N ILE A 88 -0.62 -9.45 7.13
CA ILE A 88 -0.36 -10.57 6.22
C ILE A 88 -0.35 -11.85 7.06
N LEU A 89 -1.12 -12.85 6.63
CA LEU A 89 -1.12 -14.19 7.23
C LEU A 89 -0.99 -15.24 6.12
N ASP A 90 -0.62 -16.46 6.49
CA ASP A 90 -0.52 -17.56 5.53
C ASP A 90 -1.91 -17.92 5.00
N THR A 91 -2.14 -17.68 3.72
CA THR A 91 -3.42 -17.97 3.06
C THR A 91 -3.66 -19.46 2.84
N GLN A 92 -2.65 -20.30 3.03
CA GLN A 92 -2.76 -21.76 2.92
C GLN A 92 -3.06 -22.43 4.26
N ASP A 93 -2.87 -21.75 5.38
CA ASP A 93 -3.21 -22.26 6.70
C ASP A 93 -4.74 -22.20 6.91
N PRO A 94 -5.40 -23.35 7.16
CA PRO A 94 -6.85 -23.40 7.39
C PRO A 94 -7.31 -22.64 8.66
N ALA A 95 -6.40 -22.33 9.59
CA ALA A 95 -6.71 -21.52 10.78
C ALA A 95 -6.77 -20.02 10.49
N THR A 96 -6.17 -19.55 9.40
CA THR A 96 -6.06 -18.11 9.07
C THR A 96 -7.39 -17.37 9.03
N PRO A 97 -8.49 -17.87 8.42
CA PRO A 97 -9.75 -17.14 8.41
C PRO A 97 -10.34 -16.89 9.81
N ALA A 98 -10.19 -17.84 10.72
CA ALA A 98 -10.64 -17.67 12.11
C ALA A 98 -9.75 -16.70 12.89
N LEU A 99 -8.44 -16.84 12.75
CA LEU A 99 -7.45 -15.93 13.35
C LEU A 99 -7.66 -14.48 12.87
N TYR A 100 -7.87 -14.28 11.58
CA TYR A 100 -8.12 -12.93 11.05
C TYR A 100 -9.39 -12.30 11.64
N ARG A 101 -10.49 -13.09 11.76
CA ARG A 101 -11.72 -12.62 12.39
C ARG A 101 -11.51 -12.20 13.86
N GLU A 102 -10.65 -12.91 14.56
CA GLU A 102 -10.27 -12.60 15.94
C GLU A 102 -9.44 -11.30 16.00
N MET A 103 -8.43 -11.15 15.15
CA MET A 103 -7.59 -9.96 15.09
C MET A 103 -8.38 -8.68 14.73
N VAL A 104 -9.35 -8.76 13.82
CA VAL A 104 -10.22 -7.63 13.50
C VAL A 104 -11.04 -7.20 14.72
N ARG A 105 -11.56 -8.16 15.50
CA ARG A 105 -12.39 -7.87 16.69
C ARG A 105 -11.58 -7.35 17.88
N ASN A 106 -10.40 -7.92 18.11
CA ASN A 106 -9.63 -7.68 19.33
C ASN A 106 -8.53 -6.63 19.14
N ASP A 107 -7.93 -6.55 17.94
CA ASP A 107 -6.76 -5.75 17.66
C ASP A 107 -7.05 -4.60 16.66
N ARG A 108 -8.31 -4.38 16.30
CA ARG A 108 -8.73 -3.32 15.37
C ARG A 108 -8.00 -3.38 14.02
N VAL A 109 -7.69 -4.58 13.54
CA VAL A 109 -7.07 -4.77 12.23
C VAL A 109 -7.96 -4.15 11.14
N ALA A 110 -7.37 -3.25 10.36
CA ALA A 110 -8.08 -2.45 9.36
C ALA A 110 -8.21 -3.14 8.00
N GLY A 111 -7.37 -4.14 7.71
CA GLY A 111 -7.42 -4.85 6.44
C GLY A 111 -6.52 -6.08 6.39
N PHE A 112 -6.72 -6.88 5.36
CA PHE A 112 -5.89 -8.04 5.04
C PHE A 112 -5.08 -7.77 3.77
N ARG A 113 -3.81 -8.14 3.73
CA ARG A 113 -2.99 -8.13 2.53
C ARG A 113 -2.62 -9.55 2.12
N MET A 114 -3.05 -9.97 0.95
CA MET A 114 -2.55 -11.20 0.32
C MET A 114 -1.28 -10.89 -0.47
N ALA A 115 -0.25 -11.68 -0.23
CA ALA A 115 1.02 -11.59 -0.95
C ALA A 115 1.45 -13.00 -1.38
N ASN A 116 1.94 -13.11 -2.63
CA ASN A 116 2.58 -14.34 -3.06
C ASN A 116 3.98 -14.42 -2.44
N SER A 117 4.21 -15.41 -1.58
CA SER A 117 5.53 -15.65 -0.98
C SER A 117 6.56 -16.20 -1.99
N ARG A 118 6.09 -16.67 -3.15
CA ARG A 118 6.92 -17.26 -4.21
C ARG A 118 6.53 -16.69 -5.58
N PRO A 119 6.78 -15.37 -5.82
CA PRO A 119 6.31 -14.69 -7.02
C PRO A 119 6.92 -15.21 -8.33
N TRP A 120 7.99 -16.00 -8.25
CA TRP A 120 8.60 -16.68 -9.41
C TRP A 120 7.88 -17.95 -9.84
N LEU A 121 6.96 -18.47 -9.02
CA LEU A 121 6.13 -19.62 -9.39
C LEU A 121 4.85 -19.15 -10.06
N LEU A 122 4.44 -19.87 -11.12
CA LEU A 122 3.13 -19.67 -11.77
C LEU A 122 2.03 -20.33 -10.93
N ASP A 123 1.89 -19.87 -9.69
CA ASP A 123 0.93 -20.39 -8.72
C ASP A 123 -0.04 -19.28 -8.29
N THR A 124 -1.32 -19.61 -8.26
CA THR A 124 -2.40 -18.74 -7.82
C THR A 124 -3.06 -19.21 -6.52
N ALA A 125 -2.62 -20.33 -5.94
CA ALA A 125 -3.22 -20.90 -4.74
C ALA A 125 -3.24 -19.91 -3.57
N TRP A 126 -2.22 -19.04 -3.48
CA TRP A 126 -2.15 -17.98 -2.47
C TRP A 126 -3.38 -17.05 -2.44
N MET A 127 -4.14 -16.97 -3.54
CA MET A 127 -5.34 -16.13 -3.64
C MET A 127 -6.61 -16.91 -4.02
N SER A 128 -6.51 -18.14 -4.53
CA SER A 128 -7.64 -18.87 -5.11
C SER A 128 -7.84 -20.28 -4.55
N SER A 129 -6.99 -20.77 -3.64
CA SER A 129 -7.23 -22.03 -2.94
C SER A 129 -8.50 -21.96 -2.08
N PRO A 130 -9.07 -23.11 -1.67
CA PRO A 130 -10.23 -23.12 -0.77
C PRO A 130 -10.02 -22.26 0.48
N ASN A 131 -8.85 -22.34 1.14
CA ASN A 131 -8.53 -21.53 2.32
C ASN A 131 -8.44 -20.05 1.98
N ALA A 132 -7.80 -19.68 0.86
CA ALA A 132 -7.74 -18.29 0.40
C ALA A 132 -9.15 -17.72 0.14
N LEU A 133 -10.06 -18.50 -0.45
CA LEU A 133 -11.45 -18.07 -0.67
C LEU A 133 -12.21 -17.83 0.64
N GLU A 134 -11.93 -18.59 1.70
CA GLU A 134 -12.49 -18.31 3.03
C GLU A 134 -11.97 -16.99 3.61
N ILE A 135 -10.76 -16.52 3.23
CA ILE A 135 -10.25 -15.20 3.61
C ILE A 135 -10.98 -14.10 2.83
N TRP A 136 -11.21 -14.26 1.51
CA TRP A 136 -12.05 -13.34 0.74
C TRP A 136 -13.42 -13.17 1.42
N LYS A 137 -14.03 -14.30 1.78
CA LYS A 137 -15.32 -14.31 2.50
C LYS A 137 -15.22 -13.62 3.86
N ALA A 138 -14.16 -13.89 4.64
CA ALA A 138 -13.95 -13.26 5.93
C ALA A 138 -13.83 -11.74 5.82
N CYS A 139 -13.07 -11.24 4.85
CA CYS A 139 -12.95 -9.80 4.58
C CYS A 139 -14.31 -9.20 4.20
N ALA A 140 -15.07 -9.87 3.33
CA ALA A 140 -16.40 -9.42 2.93
C ALA A 140 -17.38 -9.37 4.11
N ASP A 141 -17.45 -10.43 4.92
CA ASP A 141 -18.33 -10.53 6.10
C ASP A 141 -18.01 -9.45 7.15
N LEU A 142 -16.72 -9.13 7.32
CA LEU A 142 -16.24 -8.11 8.26
C LEU A 142 -16.30 -6.70 7.67
N GLY A 143 -16.40 -6.60 6.33
CA GLY A 143 -16.33 -5.36 5.59
C GLY A 143 -14.98 -4.66 5.70
N THR A 144 -13.90 -5.42 5.84
CA THR A 144 -12.52 -4.93 5.79
C THR A 144 -11.95 -5.10 4.39
N PRO A 145 -11.12 -4.17 3.89
CA PRO A 145 -10.54 -4.30 2.55
C PRO A 145 -9.57 -5.47 2.46
N LEU A 146 -9.51 -6.04 1.26
CA LEU A 146 -8.51 -7.02 0.86
C LEU A 146 -7.52 -6.38 -0.10
N ALA A 147 -6.28 -6.18 0.33
CA ALA A 147 -5.20 -5.70 -0.51
C ALA A 147 -4.48 -6.87 -1.20
N LEU A 148 -4.09 -6.69 -2.45
CA LEU A 148 -3.38 -7.67 -3.26
C LEU A 148 -2.13 -7.04 -3.84
N ILE A 149 -0.96 -7.64 -3.58
CA ILE A 149 0.25 -7.31 -4.31
C ILE A 149 0.37 -8.25 -5.52
N VAL A 150 0.55 -7.67 -6.69
CA VAL A 150 0.72 -8.39 -7.96
C VAL A 150 2.04 -7.97 -8.57
N PHE A 151 2.84 -8.93 -8.99
CA PHE A 151 4.13 -8.68 -9.64
C PHE A 151 3.99 -8.71 -11.15
N ASP A 152 4.87 -7.99 -11.86
CA ASP A 152 4.80 -7.79 -13.31
C ASP A 152 4.72 -9.09 -14.12
N ASN A 153 5.48 -10.12 -13.72
CA ASN A 153 5.47 -11.42 -14.36
C ASN A 153 4.16 -12.22 -14.17
N GLN A 154 3.26 -11.72 -13.33
CA GLN A 154 2.01 -12.38 -12.97
C GLN A 154 0.78 -11.72 -13.63
N LEU A 155 0.91 -10.52 -14.19
CA LEU A 155 -0.22 -9.69 -14.63
C LEU A 155 -1.17 -10.44 -15.56
N SER A 156 -0.66 -11.15 -16.55
CA SER A 156 -1.46 -11.79 -17.58
C SER A 156 -2.42 -12.88 -17.07
N TYR A 157 -2.07 -13.55 -15.96
CA TYR A 157 -2.92 -14.63 -15.42
C TYR A 157 -3.57 -14.28 -14.08
N VAL A 158 -2.95 -13.40 -13.30
CA VAL A 158 -3.49 -13.00 -11.97
C VAL A 158 -4.60 -11.96 -12.12
N LEU A 159 -4.47 -10.94 -12.99
CA LEU A 159 -5.50 -9.90 -13.10
C LEU A 159 -6.87 -10.44 -13.57
N PRO A 160 -6.97 -11.33 -14.57
CA PRO A 160 -8.27 -11.96 -14.91
C PRO A 160 -8.87 -12.75 -13.75
N LEU A 161 -8.05 -13.43 -12.96
CA LEU A 161 -8.50 -14.18 -11.79
C LEU A 161 -8.98 -13.23 -10.68
N ILE A 162 -8.27 -12.13 -10.41
CA ILE A 162 -8.73 -11.08 -9.48
C ILE A 162 -10.09 -10.54 -9.93
N LYS A 163 -10.27 -10.26 -11.24
CA LYS A 163 -11.55 -9.79 -11.76
C LYS A 163 -12.67 -10.78 -11.48
N LEU A 164 -12.42 -12.07 -11.71
CA LEU A 164 -13.40 -13.13 -11.41
C LEU A 164 -13.73 -13.19 -9.92
N LEU A 165 -12.71 -13.14 -9.04
CA LEU A 165 -12.92 -13.25 -7.60
C LEU A 165 -13.60 -11.98 -7.05
N ALA A 166 -13.16 -10.79 -7.45
CA ALA A 166 -13.78 -9.54 -7.02
C ALA A 166 -15.25 -9.43 -7.45
N SER A 167 -15.64 -10.01 -8.60
CA SER A 167 -17.03 -10.05 -9.04
C SER A 167 -17.93 -10.95 -8.18
N ARG A 168 -17.34 -11.91 -7.46
CA ARG A 168 -18.07 -12.77 -6.50
C ARG A 168 -18.34 -12.10 -5.16
N PHE A 169 -17.59 -11.03 -4.86
CA PHE A 169 -17.69 -10.26 -3.62
C PHE A 169 -17.86 -8.78 -3.96
N PRO A 170 -19.00 -8.37 -4.54
CA PRO A 170 -19.20 -7.02 -5.08
C PRO A 170 -19.12 -5.91 -4.02
N ASP A 171 -19.39 -6.23 -2.75
CA ASP A 171 -19.34 -5.28 -1.64
C ASP A 171 -17.97 -5.24 -0.94
N LEU A 172 -17.04 -6.15 -1.30
CA LEU A 172 -15.70 -6.19 -0.74
C LEU A 172 -14.80 -5.18 -1.45
N PRO A 173 -14.21 -4.21 -0.75
CA PRO A 173 -13.15 -3.38 -1.32
C PRO A 173 -11.90 -4.21 -1.60
N VAL A 174 -11.55 -4.37 -2.87
CA VAL A 174 -10.32 -5.02 -3.33
C VAL A 174 -9.32 -3.95 -3.74
N VAL A 175 -8.18 -3.87 -3.05
CA VAL A 175 -7.17 -2.84 -3.26
C VAL A 175 -5.96 -3.44 -3.98
N LEU A 176 -5.66 -2.97 -5.17
CA LEU A 176 -4.46 -3.37 -5.90
C LEU A 176 -3.28 -2.49 -5.46
N ASP A 177 -2.36 -3.09 -4.71
CA ASP A 177 -1.16 -2.42 -4.25
C ASP A 177 -0.29 -2.02 -5.44
N HIS A 178 0.33 -0.87 -5.37
CA HIS A 178 1.18 -0.30 -6.43
C HIS A 178 0.45 -0.25 -7.79
N GLY A 179 -0.88 -0.04 -7.77
CA GLY A 179 -1.73 0.01 -8.95
C GLY A 179 -1.66 -1.25 -9.85
N ALA A 180 -1.29 -2.42 -9.29
CA ALA A 180 -0.87 -3.61 -10.01
C ALA A 180 0.36 -3.39 -10.92
N MET A 181 1.14 -2.36 -10.69
CA MET A 181 2.39 -2.00 -11.41
C MET A 181 2.30 -1.94 -12.97
N PRO A 182 1.16 -1.56 -13.59
CA PRO A 182 1.03 -1.69 -15.05
C PRO A 182 1.71 -0.59 -15.84
N TYR A 183 1.99 0.57 -15.21
CA TYR A 183 2.56 1.72 -15.89
C TYR A 183 4.06 1.83 -15.64
N GLY A 184 4.74 2.14 -16.70
CA GLY A 184 6.18 2.05 -16.78
C GLY A 184 6.64 0.62 -17.12
N ILE A 185 7.94 0.41 -17.08
CA ILE A 185 8.57 -0.90 -17.27
C ILE A 185 8.88 -1.50 -15.90
N SER A 186 8.66 -2.80 -15.76
CA SER A 186 9.01 -3.52 -14.55
C SER A 186 10.51 -3.45 -14.25
N GLN A 187 10.89 -3.47 -12.98
CA GLN A 187 12.33 -3.57 -12.63
C GLN A 187 12.97 -4.84 -13.20
N TYR A 188 12.20 -5.91 -13.31
CA TYR A 188 12.64 -7.16 -13.92
C TYR A 188 12.89 -6.98 -15.43
N GLU A 189 11.97 -6.33 -16.13
CA GLU A 189 12.15 -6.03 -17.56
C GLU A 189 13.29 -5.04 -17.79
N VAL A 190 13.44 -4.03 -16.94
CA VAL A 190 14.59 -3.12 -16.99
C VAL A 190 15.89 -3.90 -16.86
N ALA A 191 16.01 -4.77 -15.86
CA ALA A 191 17.20 -5.58 -15.66
C ALA A 191 17.51 -6.49 -16.86
N LEU A 192 16.48 -7.16 -17.42
CA LEU A 192 16.66 -7.99 -18.61
C LEU A 192 17.12 -7.19 -19.83
N ARG A 193 16.58 -5.97 -20.04
CA ARG A 193 16.99 -5.12 -21.15
C ARG A 193 18.39 -4.57 -20.96
N GLU A 194 18.75 -4.19 -19.74
CA GLU A 194 20.12 -3.78 -19.39
C GLU A 194 21.12 -4.90 -19.64
N GLU A 195 20.80 -6.12 -19.22
CA GLU A 195 21.63 -7.32 -19.44
C GLU A 195 21.78 -7.60 -20.96
N ALA A 196 20.70 -7.43 -21.73
CA ALA A 196 20.70 -7.62 -23.17
C ALA A 196 21.29 -6.41 -23.94
N ASN A 197 21.65 -5.34 -23.25
CA ASN A 197 22.05 -4.05 -23.84
C ASN A 197 21.00 -3.47 -24.81
N GLU A 198 19.72 -3.66 -24.46
CA GLU A 198 18.57 -3.14 -25.18
C GLU A 198 18.04 -1.84 -24.55
N PRO A 199 17.49 -0.89 -25.34
CA PRO A 199 16.92 0.30 -24.77
C PRO A 199 15.67 0.01 -23.95
N VAL A 200 15.53 0.70 -22.81
CA VAL A 200 14.29 0.72 -22.04
C VAL A 200 13.29 1.63 -22.77
N VAL A 201 12.21 1.04 -23.27
CA VAL A 201 11.15 1.75 -23.98
C VAL A 201 9.88 1.71 -23.10
N LEU A 202 9.45 2.90 -22.69
CA LEU A 202 8.19 3.03 -21.96
C LEU A 202 6.99 2.95 -22.91
N PRO A 203 5.84 2.43 -22.46
CA PRO A 203 4.60 2.56 -23.17
C PRO A 203 4.30 4.03 -23.46
N PRO A 204 3.88 4.38 -24.70
CA PRO A 204 3.70 5.78 -25.09
C PRO A 204 2.53 6.44 -24.37
N PRO A 205 2.54 7.78 -24.24
CA PRO A 205 1.37 8.52 -23.80
C PRO A 205 0.22 8.41 -24.81
N PRO A 206 -1.04 8.56 -24.41
CA PRO A 206 -1.49 8.81 -23.04
C PRO A 206 -1.73 7.53 -22.22
N ASP A 207 -1.45 6.37 -22.78
CA ASP A 207 -1.77 5.08 -22.19
C ASP A 207 -0.81 4.68 -21.05
N TYR A 208 0.49 4.86 -21.26
CA TYR A 208 1.54 4.45 -20.31
C TYR A 208 1.40 2.99 -19.79
N GLY A 209 0.72 2.10 -20.54
CA GLY A 209 0.43 0.72 -20.17
C GLY A 209 -0.81 0.51 -19.30
N ILE A 210 -1.63 1.54 -19.08
CA ILE A 210 -2.84 1.46 -18.26
C ILE A 210 -3.97 0.74 -19.02
N ASP A 211 -4.25 1.16 -20.24
CA ASP A 211 -5.43 0.71 -21.02
C ASP A 211 -5.35 -0.79 -21.34
N GLY A 212 -4.15 -1.30 -21.65
CA GLY A 212 -3.97 -2.71 -22.01
C GLY A 212 -3.98 -3.68 -20.84
N THR A 213 -3.82 -3.21 -19.61
CA THR A 213 -3.58 -4.08 -18.46
C THR A 213 -4.65 -3.98 -17.40
N ILE A 214 -4.84 -2.81 -16.78
CA ILE A 214 -5.76 -2.67 -15.66
C ILE A 214 -7.14 -2.13 -16.02
N SER A 215 -7.35 -1.67 -17.25
CA SER A 215 -8.67 -1.20 -17.73
C SER A 215 -9.77 -2.27 -17.64
N ILE A 216 -9.41 -3.55 -17.53
CA ILE A 216 -10.38 -4.64 -17.27
C ILE A 216 -11.20 -4.43 -15.98
N PHE A 217 -10.74 -3.57 -15.07
CA PHE A 217 -11.43 -3.22 -13.83
C PHE A 217 -12.24 -1.92 -13.92
N ALA A 218 -12.35 -1.28 -15.10
CA ALA A 218 -13.04 0.01 -15.23
C ALA A 218 -14.48 -0.04 -14.71
N GLU A 219 -15.22 -1.11 -15.02
CA GLU A 219 -16.61 -1.31 -14.62
C GLU A 219 -16.79 -1.97 -13.24
N MET A 220 -15.71 -2.16 -12.48
CA MET A 220 -15.76 -2.85 -11.18
C MET A 220 -15.63 -1.86 -10.02
N PRO A 221 -16.73 -1.32 -9.46
CA PRO A 221 -16.68 -0.25 -8.47
C PRO A 221 -16.00 -0.64 -7.15
N ASN A 222 -15.85 -1.92 -6.89
CA ASN A 222 -15.22 -2.46 -5.69
C ASN A 222 -13.72 -2.72 -5.82
N VAL A 223 -13.10 -2.44 -6.99
CA VAL A 223 -11.64 -2.56 -7.17
C VAL A 223 -10.99 -1.18 -7.12
N TYR A 224 -10.01 -0.99 -6.27
CA TYR A 224 -9.30 0.25 -5.97
C TYR A 224 -7.82 0.13 -6.31
N PHE A 225 -7.18 1.26 -6.58
CA PHE A 225 -5.76 1.31 -6.96
C PHE A 225 -4.99 2.15 -5.95
N LYS A 226 -3.99 1.55 -5.35
CA LYS A 226 -3.08 2.24 -4.44
C LYS A 226 -1.85 2.73 -5.21
N ILE A 227 -1.68 4.02 -5.28
CA ILE A 227 -0.56 4.67 -5.96
C ILE A 227 0.53 4.95 -4.93
N THR A 228 1.73 4.44 -5.20
CA THR A 228 2.86 4.53 -4.27
C THR A 228 4.12 5.04 -4.94
N GLU A 229 5.18 5.20 -4.13
CA GLU A 229 6.50 5.61 -4.63
C GLU A 229 7.00 4.74 -5.79
N ILE A 230 6.85 3.40 -5.70
CA ILE A 230 7.36 2.47 -6.72
C ILE A 230 6.86 2.84 -8.12
N ASN A 231 5.60 3.22 -8.24
CA ASN A 231 5.04 3.63 -9.51
C ASN A 231 5.59 4.99 -9.95
N MET A 232 5.60 5.94 -9.01
CA MET A 232 5.94 7.34 -9.31
C MET A 232 7.42 7.52 -9.63
N GLU A 233 8.31 6.79 -8.97
CA GLU A 233 9.74 6.82 -9.24
C GLU A 233 10.06 6.46 -10.70
N ARG A 234 9.44 5.39 -11.20
CA ARG A 234 9.64 4.94 -12.59
C ARG A 234 9.21 6.00 -13.59
N LEU A 235 8.05 6.62 -13.35
CA LEU A 235 7.52 7.66 -14.23
C LEU A 235 8.42 8.90 -14.24
N VAL A 236 8.80 9.37 -13.07
CA VAL A 236 9.66 10.57 -12.95
C VAL A 236 11.03 10.33 -13.59
N LYS A 237 11.66 9.18 -13.36
CA LYS A 237 12.91 8.81 -14.04
C LYS A 237 12.79 8.76 -15.56
N SER A 238 11.60 8.51 -16.07
CA SER A 238 11.30 8.46 -17.49
C SER A 238 10.84 9.80 -18.07
N GLY A 239 10.82 10.86 -17.26
CA GLY A 239 10.37 12.20 -17.67
C GLY A 239 8.84 12.32 -17.78
N VAL A 240 8.08 11.39 -17.20
CA VAL A 240 6.61 11.43 -17.18
C VAL A 240 6.15 12.08 -15.89
N ALA A 241 5.28 13.08 -15.99
CA ALA A 241 4.72 13.73 -14.81
C ALA A 241 3.71 12.81 -14.10
N ALA A 242 3.87 12.63 -12.79
CA ALA A 242 2.98 11.78 -11.99
C ALA A 242 1.51 12.25 -12.05
N CYS A 243 1.27 13.56 -12.20
CA CYS A 243 -0.08 14.11 -12.32
C CYS A 243 -0.80 13.68 -13.61
N ASP A 244 -0.08 13.46 -14.72
CA ASP A 244 -0.68 12.98 -15.97
C ASP A 244 -1.22 11.55 -15.80
N ILE A 245 -0.46 10.69 -15.10
CA ILE A 245 -0.88 9.31 -14.80
C ILE A 245 -2.09 9.29 -13.86
N VAL A 246 -2.03 10.03 -12.76
CA VAL A 246 -3.15 10.04 -11.80
C VAL A 246 -4.41 10.65 -12.45
N ARG A 247 -4.27 11.70 -13.27
CA ARG A 247 -5.38 12.24 -14.05
C ARG A 247 -5.96 11.17 -14.99
N ARG A 248 -5.11 10.48 -15.77
CA ARG A 248 -5.54 9.40 -16.67
C ARG A 248 -6.27 8.28 -15.91
N MET A 249 -5.75 7.86 -14.77
CA MET A 249 -6.41 6.84 -13.94
C MET A 249 -7.77 7.31 -13.40
N VAL A 250 -7.89 8.56 -12.98
CA VAL A 250 -9.19 9.11 -12.56
C VAL A 250 -10.17 9.19 -13.73
N ASP A 251 -9.71 9.50 -14.94
CA ASP A 251 -10.55 9.53 -16.14
C ASP A 251 -11.11 8.14 -16.51
N ILE A 252 -10.32 7.08 -16.28
CA ILE A 252 -10.72 5.69 -16.59
C ILE A 252 -11.58 5.09 -15.47
N PHE A 253 -11.15 5.24 -14.21
CA PHE A 253 -11.72 4.51 -13.07
C PHE A 253 -12.68 5.37 -12.24
N GLY A 254 -12.67 6.67 -12.40
CA GLY A 254 -13.41 7.61 -11.58
C GLY A 254 -12.65 8.07 -10.32
N PRO A 255 -13.11 9.18 -9.71
CA PRO A 255 -12.42 9.84 -8.61
C PRO A 255 -12.44 9.07 -7.29
N ASP A 256 -13.30 8.07 -7.17
CA ASP A 256 -13.54 7.35 -5.92
C ASP A 256 -12.72 6.06 -5.78
N ARG A 257 -11.81 5.80 -6.72
CA ARG A 257 -11.13 4.51 -6.86
C ARG A 257 -9.62 4.53 -6.59
N LEU A 258 -9.03 5.70 -6.43
CA LEU A 258 -7.58 5.86 -6.20
C LEU A 258 -7.31 6.25 -4.76
N VAL A 259 -6.25 5.67 -4.18
CA VAL A 259 -5.71 6.05 -2.88
C VAL A 259 -4.20 6.19 -2.97
N TRP A 260 -3.64 7.06 -2.13
CA TRP A 260 -2.20 7.26 -2.02
C TRP A 260 -1.61 6.44 -0.87
N GLY A 261 -0.34 6.01 -1.01
CA GLY A 261 0.48 5.43 0.04
C GLY A 261 1.95 5.76 -0.17
N SER A 262 2.70 5.99 0.90
CA SER A 262 4.11 6.39 0.83
C SER A 262 5.05 5.26 0.45
N ASP A 263 4.72 4.04 0.82
CA ASP A 263 5.61 2.87 0.76
C ASP A 263 6.94 3.07 1.54
N VAL A 264 6.88 3.90 2.61
CA VAL A 264 8.00 4.08 3.50
C VAL A 264 8.39 2.76 4.17
N GLY A 265 9.68 2.52 4.37
CA GLY A 265 10.17 1.25 4.90
C GLY A 265 10.33 0.12 3.86
N GLN A 266 9.93 0.35 2.60
CA GLN A 266 10.22 -0.53 1.47
C GLN A 266 11.42 0.00 0.68
N SER A 267 11.37 1.25 0.28
CA SER A 267 12.43 1.93 -0.45
C SER A 267 12.86 3.18 0.30
N MET A 268 14.16 3.45 0.29
CA MET A 268 14.79 4.64 0.86
C MET A 268 15.34 5.57 -0.22
N LEU A 269 14.89 5.41 -1.48
CA LEU A 269 15.30 6.26 -2.59
C LEU A 269 14.81 7.69 -2.41
N TRP A 270 13.59 7.85 -1.87
CA TRP A 270 13.02 9.13 -1.50
C TRP A 270 12.78 9.19 0.01
N SER A 271 13.09 10.31 0.60
CA SER A 271 12.70 10.60 1.98
C SER A 271 11.18 10.72 2.11
N TYR A 272 10.65 10.56 3.31
CA TYR A 272 9.22 10.69 3.55
C TYR A 272 8.64 12.05 3.11
N PRO A 273 9.29 13.20 3.36
CA PRO A 273 8.85 14.48 2.80
C PRO A 273 8.75 14.50 1.27
N GLU A 274 9.72 13.88 0.57
CA GLU A 274 9.68 13.78 -0.90
C GLU A 274 8.52 12.92 -1.38
N LYS A 275 8.23 11.80 -0.71
CA LYS A 275 7.05 10.95 -1.00
C LYS A 275 5.74 11.70 -0.82
N VAL A 276 5.63 12.52 0.23
CA VAL A 276 4.46 13.37 0.48
C VAL A 276 4.36 14.50 -0.55
N SER A 277 5.49 15.12 -0.94
CA SER A 277 5.51 16.12 -2.01
C SER A 277 5.05 15.54 -3.32
N MET A 278 5.54 14.35 -3.67
CA MET A 278 5.15 13.65 -4.88
C MET A 278 3.65 13.31 -4.91
N ALA A 279 3.05 12.94 -3.77
CA ALA A 279 1.61 12.72 -3.68
C ALA A 279 0.81 13.99 -4.03
N ARG A 280 1.27 15.15 -3.55
CA ARG A 280 0.64 16.44 -3.85
C ARG A 280 0.82 16.85 -5.31
N GLU A 281 1.99 16.60 -5.88
CA GLU A 281 2.28 16.83 -7.31
C GLU A 281 1.43 15.93 -8.19
N ALA A 282 1.33 14.64 -7.85
CA ALA A 282 0.49 13.68 -8.56
C ALA A 282 -0.99 14.09 -8.58
N ALA A 283 -1.45 14.78 -7.54
CA ALA A 283 -2.81 15.33 -7.46
C ALA A 283 -2.96 16.70 -8.17
N GLY A 284 -1.92 17.19 -8.85
CA GLY A 284 -1.87 18.57 -9.40
C GLY A 284 -2.92 18.88 -10.46
N LEU A 285 -3.35 17.89 -11.24
CA LEU A 285 -4.39 18.05 -12.28
C LEU A 285 -5.78 17.65 -11.81
N LEU A 286 -5.94 17.28 -10.55
CA LEU A 286 -7.22 16.90 -9.98
C LEU A 286 -8.02 18.13 -9.50
N THR A 287 -9.34 18.07 -9.63
CA THR A 287 -10.24 19.04 -8.98
C THR A 287 -10.11 18.93 -7.46
N THR A 288 -10.60 19.92 -6.72
CA THR A 288 -10.58 19.90 -5.25
C THR A 288 -11.24 18.64 -4.66
N TYR A 289 -12.35 18.19 -5.28
CA TYR A 289 -13.04 16.97 -4.84
C TYR A 289 -12.21 15.72 -5.09
N GLU A 290 -11.72 15.53 -6.31
CA GLU A 290 -10.89 14.39 -6.71
C GLU A 290 -9.60 14.31 -5.88
N ARG A 291 -8.97 15.47 -5.64
CA ARG A 291 -7.75 15.58 -4.83
C ARG A 291 -7.96 15.15 -3.40
N ALA A 292 -9.05 15.62 -2.76
CA ALA A 292 -9.42 15.21 -1.41
C ALA A 292 -9.71 13.70 -1.33
N ASN A 293 -10.34 13.14 -2.36
CA ASN A 293 -10.61 11.71 -2.45
C ASN A 293 -9.31 10.91 -2.56
N PHE A 294 -8.44 11.27 -3.47
CA PHE A 294 -7.16 10.58 -3.70
C PHE A 294 -6.25 10.60 -2.46
N LEU A 295 -6.15 11.76 -1.81
CA LEU A 295 -5.19 11.95 -0.71
C LEU A 295 -5.71 11.46 0.65
N CYS A 296 -7.04 11.35 0.85
CA CYS A 296 -7.59 11.02 2.17
C CYS A 296 -8.94 10.28 2.11
N ARG A 297 -9.99 10.85 1.52
CA ARG A 297 -11.37 10.39 1.73
C ARG A 297 -11.63 8.97 1.24
N ASN A 298 -11.08 8.59 0.11
CA ASN A 298 -11.20 7.21 -0.39
C ASN A 298 -10.60 6.22 0.59
N ALA A 299 -9.42 6.53 1.13
CA ALA A 299 -8.79 5.72 2.13
C ALA A 299 -9.63 5.60 3.41
N ALA A 300 -10.12 6.72 3.94
CA ALA A 300 -10.98 6.74 5.11
C ALA A 300 -12.22 5.85 4.91
N ARG A 301 -12.87 5.94 3.74
CA ARG A 301 -14.02 5.10 3.40
C ARG A 301 -13.67 3.62 3.29
N ILE A 302 -12.60 3.27 2.58
CA ILE A 302 -12.19 1.89 2.32
C ILE A 302 -11.81 1.18 3.63
N TYR A 303 -11.01 1.86 4.45
CA TYR A 303 -10.51 1.30 5.72
C TYR A 303 -11.43 1.61 6.92
N ARG A 304 -12.58 2.27 6.68
CA ARG A 304 -13.57 2.66 7.70
C ARG A 304 -12.96 3.49 8.84
N LEU A 305 -12.11 4.42 8.48
CA LEU A 305 -11.40 5.31 9.40
C LEU A 305 -12.15 6.64 9.54
N PRO A 306 -11.97 7.36 10.66
CA PRO A 306 -12.53 8.70 10.81
C PRO A 306 -12.00 9.65 9.74
N GLU A 307 -12.88 10.43 9.11
CA GLU A 307 -12.47 11.49 8.16
C GLU A 307 -11.78 12.67 8.86
N THR A 308 -12.12 12.91 10.13
CA THR A 308 -11.49 13.96 10.92
C THR A 308 -10.25 13.43 11.60
N LEU A 309 -9.10 13.83 11.09
CA LEU A 309 -7.81 13.50 11.66
C LEU A 309 -7.57 14.34 12.92
N PRO A 310 -7.05 13.77 14.03
CA PRO A 310 -6.64 14.57 15.15
C PRO A 310 -5.56 15.56 14.69
N ARG A 311 -5.85 16.86 14.75
CA ARG A 311 -4.83 17.87 14.50
C ARG A 311 -3.71 17.65 15.50
N ALA A 312 -2.47 17.45 15.03
CA ALA A 312 -1.30 17.46 15.88
C ALA A 312 -1.37 18.72 16.76
N LYS A 313 -1.37 18.56 18.08
CA LYS A 313 -1.27 19.71 18.99
C LYS A 313 0.06 20.36 18.69
N ALA A 314 0.02 21.55 18.06
CA ALA A 314 1.21 22.35 17.83
C ALA A 314 1.98 22.39 19.17
N SER A 315 3.21 21.87 19.18
CA SER A 315 4.08 21.91 20.33
C SER A 315 4.22 23.38 20.73
N ARG A 316 3.67 23.73 21.90
CA ARG A 316 3.93 25.05 22.48
C ARG A 316 5.43 25.12 22.73
N THR A 317 6.12 25.83 21.90
CA THR A 317 7.48 26.26 22.17
C THR A 317 7.46 26.98 23.54
N PRO A 318 8.27 26.57 24.52
CA PRO A 318 8.36 27.33 25.78
C PRO A 318 8.84 28.75 25.44
N SER A 319 8.02 29.74 25.74
CA SER A 319 8.43 31.13 25.67
C SER A 319 9.66 31.32 26.56
N ALA A 320 10.79 31.66 25.96
CA ALA A 320 11.95 32.11 26.70
C ALA A 320 11.54 33.33 27.55
N ASN A 321 11.44 33.11 28.85
CA ASN A 321 11.34 34.22 29.82
C ASN A 321 12.63 35.04 29.74
N SER A 322 12.53 36.20 29.15
CA SER A 322 13.50 37.27 29.31
C SER A 322 13.28 37.88 30.73
N SER A 323 14.14 37.49 31.65
CA SER A 323 14.30 38.25 32.91
C SER A 323 15.44 39.23 32.71
N SER A 324 15.07 40.47 32.75
CA SER A 324 15.93 41.65 33.00
C SER A 324 16.55 41.59 34.37
#